data_273bc5d185f71dc8381c6a728f312614
#
_entry.id   273bc5d185f71dc8381c6a728f312614
#
_cell.length_a   1.000
_cell.length_b   1.000
_cell.length_c   1.000
_cell.angle_alpha   90.00
_cell.angle_beta   90.00
_cell.angle_gamma   90.00
#
_symmetry.space_group_name_H-M   'P 1'
#
loop_
_entity.id
_entity.type
_entity.pdbx_description
1 polymer ?
#
loop_
_entity_poly.entity_id
_entity_poly.type
_entity_poly.pdbx_seq_one_letter_code
_entity_poly.pdbx_strand_id
1 'polypeptide(L)'
;LRTAKKKQTRREMIPVNQIQPKNRQLRYENPRSARAEEGILRLLMLDGSLVSQTQGLEPSQFSSPVLGKIYGILLGHLSQGRSLQLGALEGELEGEEITLLAHILGQPVAMEHSAAAMIDYRAVIEREAMRRQNTNDEAVLLAARDTYRKKKSISQGDG
;
A
#
# COMPACT_ATOMS: atom_id res chain seq x y z
N LEU A 1 -14.99 5.03 40.36
CA LEU A 1 -13.71 5.56 39.79
C LEU A 1 -12.89 4.49 39.12
N ARG A 2 -12.84 3.26 39.65
CA ARG A 2 -12.13 2.13 39.01
C ARG A 2 -12.79 1.67 37.71
N THR A 3 -14.12 1.77 37.58
CA THR A 3 -14.86 1.39 36.36
C THR A 3 -14.63 2.37 35.22
N ALA A 4 -14.46 3.66 35.49
CA ALA A 4 -14.16 4.67 34.45
C ALA A 4 -12.75 4.50 33.90
N LYS A 5 -11.75 4.15 34.73
CA LYS A 5 -10.38 3.85 34.27
C LYS A 5 -10.33 2.59 33.40
N LYS A 6 -11.09 1.54 33.75
CA LYS A 6 -11.18 0.32 32.92
C LYS A 6 -11.79 0.59 31.55
N LYS A 7 -12.79 1.46 31.46
CA LYS A 7 -13.41 1.85 30.17
C LYS A 7 -12.46 2.66 29.29
N GLN A 8 -11.67 3.56 29.84
CA GLN A 8 -10.66 4.32 29.11
C GLN A 8 -9.54 3.40 28.60
N THR A 9 -9.03 2.50 29.43
CA THR A 9 -7.98 1.56 29.03
C THR A 9 -8.46 0.65 27.90
N ARG A 10 -9.74 0.26 27.90
CA ARG A 10 -10.34 -0.56 26.85
C ARG A 10 -10.49 0.19 25.52
N ARG A 11 -10.71 1.51 25.56
CA ARG A 11 -10.74 2.36 24.35
C ARG A 11 -9.35 2.57 23.78
N GLU A 12 -8.33 2.69 24.62
CA GLU A 12 -6.93 2.83 24.22
C GLU A 12 -6.36 1.54 23.63
N MET A 13 -6.96 0.39 23.93
CA MET A 13 -6.52 -0.91 23.45
C MET A 13 -7.07 -1.29 22.07
N ILE A 14 -7.94 -0.47 21.46
CA ILE A 14 -8.37 -0.71 20.08
C ILE A 14 -7.16 -0.47 19.18
N PRO A 15 -6.67 -1.51 18.46
CA PRO A 15 -5.49 -1.34 17.60
C PRO A 15 -5.76 -0.26 16.55
N VAL A 16 -4.92 0.75 16.52
CA VAL A 16 -5.04 1.90 15.60
C VAL A 16 -5.03 1.44 14.14
N ASN A 17 -4.39 0.29 13.86
CA ASN A 17 -4.36 -0.32 12.53
C ASN A 17 -5.73 -0.82 12.04
N GLN A 18 -6.74 -0.90 12.91
CA GLN A 18 -8.11 -1.24 12.52
C GLN A 18 -8.94 -0.01 12.13
N ILE A 19 -8.42 1.20 12.41
CA ILE A 19 -9.12 2.44 12.09
C ILE A 19 -8.71 2.87 10.68
N GLN A 20 -9.66 2.74 9.75
CA GLN A 20 -9.49 3.22 8.38
C GLN A 20 -9.65 4.74 8.31
N PRO A 21 -8.88 5.44 7.46
CA PRO A 21 -9.10 6.87 7.22
C PRO A 21 -10.53 7.14 6.76
N LYS A 22 -11.09 8.26 7.17
CA LYS A 22 -12.46 8.66 6.78
C LYS A 22 -12.56 8.99 5.29
N ASN A 23 -11.47 9.44 4.68
CA ASN A 23 -11.41 9.73 3.25
C ASN A 23 -11.37 8.43 2.46
N ARG A 24 -12.33 8.25 1.53
CA ARG A 24 -12.42 7.05 0.70
C ARG A 24 -11.17 6.80 -0.15
N GLN A 25 -10.49 7.86 -0.58
CA GLN A 25 -9.27 7.73 -1.37
C GLN A 25 -8.11 7.13 -0.60
N LEU A 26 -8.12 7.24 0.74
CA LEU A 26 -7.11 6.69 1.62
C LEU A 26 -7.47 5.31 2.15
N ARG A 27 -8.67 4.79 1.85
CA ARG A 27 -9.08 3.46 2.26
C ARG A 27 -8.42 2.40 1.38
N TYR A 28 -8.05 1.30 2.00
CA TYR A 28 -7.36 0.22 1.32
C TYR A 28 -8.34 -0.79 0.75
N GLU A 29 -8.23 -1.06 -0.54
CA GLU A 29 -8.99 -2.13 -1.21
C GLU A 29 -8.41 -3.50 -0.89
N ASN A 30 -7.10 -3.56 -0.68
CA ASN A 30 -6.39 -4.79 -0.33
C ASN A 30 -5.61 -4.60 0.98
N PRO A 31 -6.25 -4.84 2.15
CA PRO A 31 -5.59 -4.62 3.44
C PRO A 31 -4.33 -5.45 3.67
N ARG A 32 -4.25 -6.65 3.09
CA ARG A 32 -3.07 -7.52 3.23
C ARG A 32 -1.85 -6.88 2.57
N SER A 33 -2.00 -6.44 1.33
CA SER A 33 -0.92 -5.75 0.61
C SER A 33 -0.61 -4.41 1.28
N ALA A 34 -1.63 -3.66 1.67
CA ALA A 34 -1.46 -2.35 2.28
C ALA A 34 -0.64 -2.39 3.57
N ARG A 35 -0.80 -3.43 4.38
CA ARG A 35 0.03 -3.61 5.59
C ARG A 35 1.50 -3.77 5.25
N ALA A 36 1.81 -4.55 4.22
CA ALA A 36 3.17 -4.72 3.74
C ALA A 36 3.70 -3.42 3.13
N GLU A 37 2.86 -2.71 2.38
CA GLU A 37 3.20 -1.40 1.79
C GLU A 37 3.53 -0.38 2.87
N GLU A 38 2.70 -0.28 3.92
CA GLU A 38 2.97 0.57 5.08
C GLU A 38 4.27 0.17 5.80
N GLY A 39 4.51 -1.14 5.91
CA GLY A 39 5.74 -1.65 6.52
C GLY A 39 6.98 -1.20 5.78
N ILE A 40 6.97 -1.24 4.46
CA ILE A 40 8.07 -0.76 3.62
C ILE A 40 8.29 0.74 3.82
N LEU A 41 7.23 1.54 3.78
CA LEU A 41 7.35 2.99 3.98
C LEU A 41 7.93 3.32 5.35
N ARG A 42 7.46 2.65 6.39
CA ARG A 42 7.95 2.85 7.76
C ARG A 42 9.43 2.54 7.88
N LEU A 43 9.85 1.40 7.37
CA LEU A 43 11.24 0.97 7.46
C LEU A 43 12.16 1.88 6.64
N LEU A 44 11.77 2.30 5.44
CA LEU A 44 12.55 3.24 4.64
C LEU A 44 12.72 4.59 5.32
N MET A 45 11.67 5.08 6.00
CA MET A 45 11.74 6.35 6.72
C MET A 45 12.65 6.27 7.95
N LEU A 46 12.72 5.09 8.58
CA LEU A 46 13.57 4.86 9.74
C LEU A 46 15.02 4.55 9.36
N ASP A 47 15.23 3.87 8.24
CA ASP A 47 16.54 3.51 7.72
C ASP A 47 16.52 3.49 6.20
N GLY A 48 16.94 4.59 5.59
CA GLY A 48 16.96 4.75 4.14
C GLY A 48 17.88 3.76 3.42
N SER A 49 18.87 3.18 4.11
CA SER A 49 19.76 2.17 3.51
C SER A 49 19.01 0.90 3.12
N LEU A 50 17.85 0.64 3.70
CA LEU A 50 17.02 -0.51 3.39
C LEU A 50 16.44 -0.45 1.96
N VAL A 51 16.58 0.67 1.27
CA VAL A 51 16.17 0.80 -0.14
C VAL A 51 16.84 -0.25 -1.03
N SER A 52 18.02 -0.73 -0.65
CA SER A 52 18.71 -1.81 -1.38
C SER A 52 17.87 -3.10 -1.45
N GLN A 53 16.98 -3.32 -0.49
CA GLN A 53 16.08 -4.47 -0.45
C GLN A 53 14.84 -4.29 -1.33
N THR A 54 14.63 -3.10 -1.88
CA THR A 54 13.45 -2.79 -2.72
C THR A 54 13.78 -2.67 -4.20
N GLN A 55 14.97 -3.05 -4.62
CA GLN A 55 15.35 -2.98 -6.04
C GLN A 55 14.40 -3.79 -6.90
N GLY A 56 13.85 -3.14 -7.93
CA GLY A 56 12.89 -3.77 -8.83
C GLY A 56 11.44 -3.71 -8.35
N LEU A 57 11.18 -3.24 -7.12
CA LEU A 57 9.82 -3.01 -6.65
C LEU A 57 9.37 -1.62 -7.14
N GLU A 58 8.32 -1.62 -7.96
CA GLU A 58 7.78 -0.40 -8.58
C GLU A 58 6.59 0.16 -7.79
N PRO A 59 6.42 1.49 -7.75
CA PRO A 59 5.22 2.09 -7.12
C PRO A 59 3.91 1.56 -7.68
N SER A 60 3.87 1.20 -8.97
CA SER A 60 2.68 0.64 -9.63
C SER A 60 2.27 -0.72 -9.09
N GLN A 61 3.16 -1.43 -8.42
CA GLN A 61 2.86 -2.73 -7.79
C GLN A 61 2.11 -2.58 -6.46
N PHE A 62 2.10 -1.39 -5.87
CA PHE A 62 1.37 -1.11 -4.65
C PHE A 62 -0.14 -1.17 -4.92
N SER A 63 -0.89 -1.78 -4.04
CA SER A 63 -2.35 -1.88 -4.16
C SER A 63 -3.04 -0.54 -3.86
N SER A 64 -2.44 0.26 -3.01
CA SER A 64 -2.93 1.59 -2.67
C SER A 64 -2.23 2.65 -3.52
N PRO A 65 -2.97 3.42 -4.35
CA PRO A 65 -2.37 4.51 -5.13
C PRO A 65 -1.65 5.54 -4.25
N VAL A 66 -2.19 5.82 -3.06
CA VAL A 66 -1.60 6.78 -2.12
C VAL A 66 -0.26 6.26 -1.59
N LEU A 67 -0.22 4.99 -1.16
CA LEU A 67 1.02 4.39 -0.65
C LEU A 67 2.06 4.27 -1.76
N GLY A 68 1.64 3.94 -2.98
CA GLY A 68 2.52 3.90 -4.15
C GLY A 68 3.10 5.27 -4.47
N LYS A 69 2.29 6.32 -4.40
CA LYS A 69 2.74 7.71 -4.57
C LYS A 69 3.80 8.08 -3.54
N ILE A 70 3.53 7.80 -2.27
CA ILE A 70 4.48 8.07 -1.19
C ILE A 70 5.79 7.31 -1.42
N TYR A 71 5.70 6.03 -1.76
CA TYR A 71 6.87 5.20 -2.06
C TYR A 71 7.71 5.80 -3.18
N GLY A 72 7.08 6.22 -4.28
CA GLY A 72 7.78 6.87 -5.39
C GLY A 72 8.50 8.15 -4.97
N ILE A 73 7.88 8.96 -4.12
CA ILE A 73 8.47 10.18 -3.58
C ILE A 73 9.68 9.85 -2.70
N LEU A 74 9.56 8.84 -1.82
CA LEU A 74 10.67 8.41 -0.97
C LEU A 74 11.86 7.91 -1.81
N LEU A 75 11.60 7.13 -2.86
CA LEU A 75 12.65 6.67 -3.77
C LEU A 75 13.35 7.84 -4.46
N GLY A 76 12.59 8.85 -4.89
CA GLY A 76 13.14 10.06 -5.49
C GLY A 76 14.07 10.80 -4.55
N HIS A 77 13.65 11.00 -3.30
CA HIS A 77 14.49 11.64 -2.28
C HIS A 77 15.75 10.84 -1.99
N LEU A 78 15.63 9.52 -1.85
CA LEU A 78 16.78 8.65 -1.58
C LEU A 78 17.78 8.68 -2.73
N SER A 79 17.32 8.67 -3.98
CA SER A 79 18.21 8.73 -5.15
C SER A 79 18.97 10.04 -5.27
N GLN A 80 18.39 11.12 -4.74
CA GLN A 80 19.00 12.47 -4.76
C GLN A 80 19.72 12.82 -3.46
N GLY A 81 19.77 11.90 -2.50
CA GLY A 81 20.37 12.17 -1.18
C GLY A 81 19.60 13.18 -0.35
N ARG A 82 18.31 13.38 -0.61
CA ARG A 82 17.44 14.33 0.11
C ARG A 82 16.87 13.71 1.36
N SER A 83 16.49 14.55 2.31
CA SER A 83 15.93 14.14 3.58
C SER A 83 14.57 13.44 3.42
N LEU A 84 14.31 12.41 4.24
CA LEU A 84 13.02 11.74 4.34
C LEU A 84 12.18 12.22 5.53
N GLN A 85 12.60 13.27 6.23
CA GLN A 85 11.81 13.82 7.32
C GLN A 85 10.48 14.37 6.80
N LEU A 86 9.43 14.28 7.62
CA LEU A 86 8.08 14.70 7.22
C LEU A 86 8.05 16.14 6.70
N GLY A 87 8.80 17.06 7.35
CA GLY A 87 8.89 18.44 6.91
C GLY A 87 9.45 18.60 5.50
N ALA A 88 10.37 17.72 5.08
CA ALA A 88 10.93 17.76 3.73
C ALA A 88 9.95 17.23 2.68
N LEU A 89 8.92 16.50 3.07
CA LEU A 89 7.93 15.91 2.19
C LEU A 89 6.65 16.74 2.04
N GLU A 90 6.47 17.75 2.89
CA GLU A 90 5.25 18.57 2.92
C GLU A 90 4.94 19.27 1.59
N GLY A 91 5.95 19.60 0.81
CA GLY A 91 5.76 20.24 -0.49
C GLY A 91 5.30 19.29 -1.59
N GLU A 92 5.43 17.98 -1.40
CA GLU A 92 5.13 16.97 -2.40
C GLU A 92 3.92 16.11 -2.02
N LEU A 93 3.50 16.15 -0.76
CA LEU A 93 2.36 15.40 -0.23
C LEU A 93 1.27 16.33 0.26
N GLU A 94 0.02 15.95 0.06
CA GLU A 94 -1.13 16.64 0.61
C GLU A 94 -1.24 16.42 2.12
N GLY A 95 -1.99 17.29 2.81
CA GLY A 95 -2.12 17.22 4.27
C GLY A 95 -2.60 15.87 4.79
N GLU A 96 -3.56 15.25 4.10
CA GLU A 96 -4.08 13.94 4.48
C GLU A 96 -3.04 12.84 4.27
N GLU A 97 -2.23 12.96 3.23
CA GLU A 97 -1.14 12.01 2.94
C GLU A 97 -0.03 12.11 3.99
N ILE A 98 0.31 13.34 4.41
CA ILE A 98 1.26 13.57 5.51
C ILE A 98 0.73 12.97 6.81
N THR A 99 -0.55 13.16 7.10
CA THR A 99 -1.19 12.61 8.29
C THR A 99 -1.14 11.08 8.28
N LEU A 100 -1.41 10.47 7.14
CA LEU A 100 -1.32 9.02 6.97
C LEU A 100 0.12 8.53 7.20
N LEU A 101 1.10 9.22 6.63
CA LEU A 101 2.50 8.86 6.79
C LEU A 101 2.97 8.99 8.24
N ALA A 102 2.55 10.06 8.93
CA ALA A 102 2.82 10.25 10.35
C ALA A 102 2.20 9.10 11.18
N HIS A 103 1.00 8.68 10.83
CA HIS A 103 0.34 7.53 11.46
C HIS A 103 1.13 6.24 11.25
N ILE A 104 1.59 5.99 10.03
CA ILE A 104 2.42 4.82 9.70
C ILE A 104 3.70 4.82 10.53
N LEU A 105 4.36 5.98 10.65
CA LEU A 105 5.59 6.13 11.46
C LEU A 105 5.36 5.90 12.95
N GLY A 106 4.16 6.19 13.43
CA GLY A 106 3.80 5.98 14.83
C GLY A 106 3.59 4.52 15.21
N GLN A 107 3.55 3.60 14.24
CA GLN A 107 3.36 2.18 14.51
C GLN A 107 4.66 1.58 15.09
N PRO A 108 4.55 0.68 16.09
CA PRO A 108 5.73 0.00 16.62
C PRO A 108 6.41 -0.85 15.54
N VAL A 109 7.74 -0.82 15.54
CA VAL A 109 8.54 -1.62 14.62
C VAL A 109 9.77 -2.14 15.34
N ALA A 110 10.09 -3.43 15.10
CA ALA A 110 11.32 -4.02 15.55
C ALA A 110 12.38 -3.86 14.46
N MET A 111 13.44 -3.13 14.74
CA MET A 111 14.52 -2.87 13.77
C MET A 111 15.55 -3.98 13.69
N GLU A 112 15.53 -4.94 14.62
CA GLU A 112 16.51 -6.01 14.71
C GLU A 112 16.59 -6.89 13.46
N HIS A 113 15.45 -7.10 12.78
CA HIS A 113 15.35 -7.90 11.56
C HIS A 113 14.73 -7.10 10.41
N SER A 114 15.08 -5.82 10.33
CA SER A 114 14.47 -4.91 9.36
C SER A 114 14.70 -5.33 7.91
N ALA A 115 15.91 -5.80 7.56
CA ALA A 115 16.18 -6.25 6.20
C ALA A 115 15.34 -7.47 5.82
N ALA A 116 15.20 -8.44 6.73
CA ALA A 116 14.34 -9.61 6.51
C ALA A 116 12.87 -9.21 6.39
N ALA A 117 12.43 -8.27 7.23
CA ALA A 117 11.06 -7.74 7.16
C ALA A 117 10.79 -7.05 5.82
N MET A 118 11.74 -6.29 5.30
CA MET A 118 11.63 -5.65 3.98
C MET A 118 11.43 -6.69 2.88
N ILE A 119 12.20 -7.77 2.92
CA ILE A 119 12.09 -8.87 1.94
C ILE A 119 10.71 -9.51 2.02
N ASP A 120 10.21 -9.76 3.23
CA ASP A 120 8.89 -10.36 3.44
C ASP A 120 7.76 -9.45 2.95
N TYR A 121 7.82 -8.16 3.28
CA TYR A 121 6.83 -7.18 2.81
C TYR A 121 6.83 -7.08 1.29
N ARG A 122 8.01 -7.02 0.69
CA ARG A 122 8.16 -7.00 -0.77
C ARG A 122 7.52 -8.22 -1.40
N ALA A 123 7.75 -9.41 -0.86
CA ALA A 123 7.18 -10.65 -1.37
C ALA A 123 5.65 -10.63 -1.35
N VAL A 124 5.05 -10.08 -0.29
CA VAL A 124 3.59 -9.93 -0.19
C VAL A 124 3.06 -8.99 -1.27
N ILE A 125 3.70 -7.83 -1.44
CA ILE A 125 3.30 -6.83 -2.43
C ILE A 125 3.38 -7.41 -3.85
N GLU A 126 4.48 -8.06 -4.20
CA GLU A 126 4.69 -8.66 -5.51
C GLU A 126 3.66 -9.76 -5.79
N ARG A 127 3.37 -10.59 -4.80
CA ARG A 127 2.37 -11.66 -4.92
C ARG A 127 0.98 -11.10 -5.15
N GLU A 128 0.59 -10.09 -4.39
CA GLU A 128 -0.72 -9.47 -4.53
C GLU A 128 -0.84 -8.68 -5.84
N ALA A 129 0.25 -8.05 -6.28
CA ALA A 129 0.29 -7.38 -7.58
C ALA A 129 0.12 -8.37 -8.72
N MET A 130 0.80 -9.50 -8.66
CA MET A 130 0.68 -10.57 -9.65
C MET A 130 -0.74 -11.16 -9.67
N ARG A 131 -1.36 -11.33 -8.50
CA ARG A 131 -2.74 -11.80 -8.39
C ARG A 131 -3.72 -10.83 -9.07
N ARG A 132 -3.55 -9.53 -8.87
CA ARG A 132 -4.38 -8.50 -9.55
C ARG A 132 -4.19 -8.54 -11.05
N GLN A 133 -2.94 -8.68 -11.52
CA GLN A 133 -2.62 -8.78 -12.94
C GLN A 133 -3.32 -9.98 -13.58
N ASN A 134 -3.21 -11.14 -12.95
CA ASN A 134 -3.86 -12.38 -13.43
C ASN A 134 -5.38 -12.24 -13.49
N THR A 135 -5.98 -11.64 -12.46
CA THR A 135 -7.43 -11.41 -12.41
C THR A 135 -7.87 -10.46 -13.53
N ASN A 136 -7.12 -9.40 -13.78
CA ASN A 136 -7.40 -8.45 -14.86
C ASN A 136 -7.26 -9.12 -16.22
N ASP A 137 -6.24 -9.94 -16.43
CA ASP A 137 -6.01 -10.67 -17.67
C ASP A 137 -7.16 -11.66 -17.94
N GLU A 138 -7.62 -12.38 -16.92
CA GLU A 138 -8.79 -13.25 -17.03
C GLU A 138 -10.05 -12.48 -17.40
N ALA A 139 -10.29 -11.34 -16.78
CA ALA A 139 -11.44 -10.48 -17.07
C ALA A 139 -11.42 -9.99 -18.51
N VAL A 140 -10.25 -9.57 -19.01
CA VAL A 140 -10.07 -9.15 -20.40
C VAL A 140 -10.35 -10.29 -21.36
N LEU A 141 -9.82 -11.49 -21.08
CA LEU A 141 -10.04 -12.68 -21.91
C LEU A 141 -11.51 -13.09 -21.95
N LEU A 142 -12.20 -13.06 -20.80
CA LEU A 142 -13.64 -13.37 -20.73
C LEU A 142 -14.48 -12.37 -21.51
N ALA A 143 -14.17 -11.07 -21.40
CA ALA A 143 -14.84 -10.01 -22.13
C ALA A 143 -14.65 -10.18 -23.65
N ALA A 144 -13.43 -10.47 -24.09
CA ALA A 144 -13.13 -10.73 -25.50
C ALA A 144 -13.88 -11.96 -26.02
N ARG A 145 -13.94 -13.02 -25.21
CA ARG A 145 -14.68 -14.26 -25.52
C ARG A 145 -16.17 -14.02 -25.67
N ASP A 146 -16.75 -13.24 -24.78
CA ASP A 146 -18.18 -12.89 -24.84
C ASP A 146 -18.51 -12.02 -26.05
N THR A 147 -17.64 -11.08 -26.39
CA THR A 147 -17.78 -10.24 -27.60
C THR A 147 -17.74 -11.10 -28.86
N TYR A 148 -16.83 -12.07 -28.94
CA TYR A 148 -16.73 -13.00 -30.05
C TYR A 148 -17.99 -13.86 -30.18
N ARG A 149 -18.52 -14.39 -29.07
CA ARG A 149 -19.76 -15.18 -29.03
C ARG A 149 -20.95 -14.37 -29.55
N LYS A 150 -21.09 -13.13 -29.16
CA LYS A 150 -22.16 -12.23 -29.60
C LYS A 150 -22.08 -11.98 -31.12
N LYS A 151 -20.89 -11.72 -31.63
CA LYS A 151 -20.68 -11.53 -33.09
C LYS A 151 -21.03 -12.79 -33.86
N LYS A 152 -20.62 -13.95 -33.39
CA LYS A 152 -20.93 -15.24 -34.04
C LYS A 152 -22.42 -15.56 -34.04
N SER A 153 -23.13 -15.25 -32.93
CA SER A 153 -24.58 -15.42 -32.81
C SER A 153 -25.36 -14.55 -33.79
N ILE A 154 -24.95 -13.26 -33.93
CA ILE A 154 -25.56 -12.33 -34.90
C ILE A 154 -25.31 -12.76 -36.33
N SER A 155 -24.09 -13.21 -36.65
CA SER A 155 -23.73 -13.72 -37.97
C SER A 155 -24.50 -14.99 -38.38
N GLN A 156 -24.85 -15.85 -37.42
CA GLN A 156 -25.67 -17.05 -37.68
C GLN A 156 -27.17 -16.77 -37.79
N GLY A 157 -27.62 -15.63 -37.22
CA GLY A 157 -29.01 -15.22 -37.30
C GLY A 157 -29.45 -14.61 -38.64
N ASP A 158 -28.51 -14.16 -39.46
CA ASP A 158 -28.75 -13.55 -40.79
C ASP A 158 -28.71 -14.56 -41.94
N GLY A 159 -28.54 -15.80 -41.61
CA GLY A 159 -28.60 -16.88 -42.57
C GLY A 159 -29.94 -17.57 -42.57
#